data_dc07b67f2b4d1723dfad9a2507ec6718
#
_entry.id   dc07b67f2b4d1723dfad9a2507ec6718
#
_cell.length_a   1.000
_cell.length_b   1.000
_cell.length_c   1.000
_cell.angle_alpha   90.00
_cell.angle_beta   90.00
_cell.angle_gamma   90.00
#
_symmetry.space_group_name_H-M   'P 1'
#
loop_
_entity.id
_entity.type
_entity.pdbx_description
1 polymer ?
#
loop_
_entity_poly.entity_id
_entity_poly.type
_entity_poly.pdbx_seq_one_letter_code
_entity_poly.pdbx_strand_id
1 'polypeptide(L)'
;MKVKELVSGLKKLTGCYPVVLMNGEETLGLSRDFHNDGSDWAQLSLVVRKPMNLDTEFLKVVLDYCARQEHHSLFSDETPFEEFEVFASQKESEDAFYTIKILKCGMERVNDVEVFALHVEEIFDTDKVND
;
A
#
# COMPACT_ATOMS: atom_id res chain seq x y z
N MET A 1 -4.12 -8.67 2.98
CA MET A 1 -4.42 -7.83 4.18
C MET A 1 -5.53 -6.85 3.82
N LYS A 2 -6.47 -6.67 4.70
CA LYS A 2 -7.57 -5.72 4.48
C LYS A 2 -7.23 -4.34 5.01
N VAL A 3 -7.89 -3.32 4.44
CA VAL A 3 -7.72 -1.93 4.86
C VAL A 3 -7.89 -1.76 6.38
N LYS A 4 -8.88 -2.43 6.98
CA LYS A 4 -9.10 -2.33 8.44
C LYS A 4 -7.89 -2.77 9.26
N GLU A 5 -7.13 -3.75 8.77
CA GLU A 5 -5.92 -4.20 9.45
C GLU A 5 -4.81 -3.17 9.34
N LEU A 6 -4.69 -2.53 8.15
CA LEU A 6 -3.73 -1.46 7.94
C LEU A 6 -4.05 -0.25 8.83
N VAL A 7 -5.30 0.16 8.88
CA VAL A 7 -5.75 1.27 9.74
C VAL A 7 -5.44 0.97 11.21
N SER A 8 -5.72 -0.25 11.65
CA SER A 8 -5.44 -0.67 13.03
C SER A 8 -3.94 -0.60 13.34
N GLY A 9 -3.09 -1.03 12.41
CA GLY A 9 -1.63 -0.93 12.57
C GLY A 9 -1.15 0.50 12.68
N LEU A 10 -1.68 1.39 11.84
CA LEU A 10 -1.29 2.80 11.84
C LEU A 10 -1.73 3.53 13.10
N LYS A 11 -2.88 3.18 13.67
CA LYS A 11 -3.39 3.83 14.89
C LYS A 11 -2.50 3.62 16.10
N LYS A 12 -1.66 2.59 16.10
CA LYS A 12 -0.76 2.28 17.21
C LYS A 12 0.51 3.12 17.19
N LEU A 13 0.75 3.86 16.12
CA LEU A 13 1.98 4.61 15.92
C LEU A 13 1.92 5.99 16.57
N THR A 14 3.04 6.40 17.16
CA THR A 14 3.17 7.71 17.81
C THR A 14 4.05 8.68 17.03
N GLY A 15 4.61 8.26 15.91
CA GLY A 15 5.50 9.07 15.09
C GLY A 15 5.24 8.86 13.60
N CYS A 16 6.04 9.54 12.78
CA CYS A 16 6.01 9.41 11.34
C CYS A 16 7.18 8.55 10.89
N TYR A 17 6.89 7.51 10.11
CA TYR A 17 7.88 6.52 9.68
C TYR A 17 7.77 6.28 8.18
N PRO A 18 8.89 5.97 7.50
CA PRO A 18 8.81 5.54 6.11
C PRO A 18 7.99 4.27 5.98
N VAL A 19 7.20 4.17 4.91
CA VAL A 19 6.44 2.96 4.58
C VAL A 19 7.17 2.22 3.49
N VAL A 20 7.48 0.95 3.73
CA VAL A 20 8.23 0.13 2.78
C VAL A 20 7.57 -1.24 2.61
N LEU A 21 7.75 -1.83 1.44
CA LEU A 21 7.51 -3.26 1.25
C LEU A 21 8.69 -4.03 1.82
N MET A 22 8.44 -5.18 2.44
CA MET A 22 9.49 -5.98 3.05
C MET A 22 9.27 -7.47 2.78
N ASN A 23 10.33 -8.12 2.31
CA ASN A 23 10.38 -9.57 2.17
C ASN A 23 11.68 -10.04 2.79
N GLY A 24 11.60 -10.58 4.02
CA GLY A 24 12.80 -10.92 4.78
C GLY A 24 13.64 -9.67 5.06
N GLU A 25 14.87 -9.64 4.53
CA GLU A 25 15.75 -8.47 4.69
C GLU A 25 15.66 -7.49 3.51
N GLU A 26 15.00 -7.87 2.44
CA GLU A 26 14.83 -7.00 1.28
C GLU A 26 13.71 -5.99 1.52
N THR A 27 13.96 -4.74 1.12
CA THR A 27 12.98 -3.67 1.25
C THR A 27 12.88 -2.88 -0.05
N LEU A 28 11.68 -2.33 -0.29
CA LEU A 28 11.43 -1.47 -1.44
C LEU A 28 10.45 -0.38 -1.02
N GLY A 29 10.78 0.87 -1.32
CA GLY A 29 9.93 2.00 -0.98
C GLY A 29 8.67 2.09 -1.85
N LEU A 30 7.76 2.93 -1.41
CA LEU A 30 6.51 3.21 -2.11
C LEU A 30 6.40 4.70 -2.38
N SER A 31 5.67 5.05 -3.43
CA SER A 31 5.35 6.44 -3.74
C SER A 31 4.11 6.89 -2.99
N ARG A 32 3.76 8.16 -3.17
CA ARG A 32 2.50 8.71 -2.65
C ARG A 32 1.31 8.47 -3.58
N ASP A 33 1.55 7.84 -4.72
CA ASP A 33 0.47 7.48 -5.65
C ASP A 33 -0.27 6.24 -5.17
N PHE A 34 -1.54 6.18 -5.50
CA PHE A 34 -2.38 5.04 -5.13
C PHE A 34 -3.53 4.91 -6.12
N HIS A 35 -4.11 3.71 -6.18
CA HIS A 35 -5.32 3.44 -6.94
C HIS A 35 -6.36 2.85 -6.02
N ASN A 36 -7.50 3.54 -5.92
CA ASN A 36 -8.63 3.08 -5.13
C ASN A 36 -9.69 2.55 -6.08
N ASP A 37 -9.66 1.24 -6.33
CA ASP A 37 -10.59 0.57 -7.23
C ASP A 37 -11.74 -0.02 -6.43
N GLY A 38 -12.81 0.73 -6.32
CA GLY A 38 -14.02 0.30 -5.63
C GLY A 38 -15.06 -0.33 -6.54
N SER A 39 -14.79 -0.41 -7.86
CA SER A 39 -15.80 -0.88 -8.80
C SER A 39 -16.00 -2.39 -8.74
N ASP A 40 -15.11 -3.15 -9.37
CA ASP A 40 -15.29 -4.59 -9.49
C ASP A 40 -14.45 -5.40 -8.52
N TRP A 41 -13.36 -4.83 -8.02
CA TRP A 41 -12.33 -5.57 -7.33
C TRP A 41 -12.22 -5.29 -5.84
N ALA A 42 -12.77 -4.16 -5.37
CA ALA A 42 -12.65 -3.73 -3.98
C ALA A 42 -11.21 -3.78 -3.51
N GLN A 43 -10.34 -3.04 -4.19
CA GLN A 43 -8.90 -3.04 -3.97
C GLN A 43 -8.36 -1.63 -3.74
N LEU A 44 -7.39 -1.54 -2.83
CA LEU A 44 -6.53 -0.37 -2.71
C LEU A 44 -5.12 -0.80 -3.11
N SER A 45 -4.56 -0.16 -4.11
CA SER A 45 -3.20 -0.44 -4.58
C SER A 45 -2.28 0.73 -4.25
N LEU A 46 -1.20 0.44 -3.53
CA LEU A 46 -0.12 1.38 -3.27
C LEU A 46 0.92 1.19 -4.35
N VAL A 47 1.48 2.29 -4.87
CA VAL A 47 2.27 2.24 -6.10
C VAL A 47 3.76 2.32 -5.82
N VAL A 48 4.51 1.36 -6.37
CA VAL A 48 5.98 1.37 -6.38
C VAL A 48 6.43 2.24 -7.54
N ARG A 49 6.90 3.44 -7.23
CA ARG A 49 7.34 4.44 -8.21
C ARG A 49 8.27 5.43 -7.52
N LYS A 50 9.16 6.02 -8.26
CA LYS A 50 9.97 7.14 -7.76
C LYS A 50 9.20 8.47 -7.86
N PRO A 51 9.32 9.36 -6.88
CA PRO A 51 10.08 9.20 -5.65
C PRO A 51 9.39 8.27 -4.65
N MET A 52 10.18 7.45 -3.96
CA MET A 52 9.68 6.49 -2.97
C MET A 52 9.64 7.16 -1.60
N ASN A 53 8.67 8.02 -1.42
CA ASN A 53 8.59 8.93 -0.27
C ASN A 53 7.32 8.78 0.55
N LEU A 54 6.64 7.64 0.44
CA LEU A 54 5.47 7.38 1.25
C LEU A 54 5.88 7.21 2.71
N ASP A 55 5.20 7.92 3.59
CA ASP A 55 5.33 7.78 5.03
C ASP A 55 3.99 7.50 5.69
N THR A 56 4.01 7.18 6.98
CA THR A 56 2.79 6.79 7.70
C THR A 56 1.79 7.93 7.82
N GLU A 57 2.25 9.18 7.90
CA GLU A 57 1.35 10.33 7.96
C GLU A 57 0.58 10.49 6.64
N PHE A 58 1.27 10.41 5.52
CA PHE A 58 0.63 10.51 4.21
C PHE A 58 -0.28 9.30 3.95
N LEU A 59 0.12 8.12 4.38
CA LEU A 59 -0.72 6.92 4.23
C LEU A 59 -2.04 7.07 5.00
N LYS A 60 -2.01 7.65 6.20
CA LYS A 60 -3.24 7.96 6.93
C LYS A 60 -4.15 8.90 6.15
N VAL A 61 -3.57 9.92 5.50
CA VAL A 61 -4.32 10.86 4.66
C VAL A 61 -4.96 10.12 3.49
N VAL A 62 -4.22 9.24 2.82
CA VAL A 62 -4.74 8.44 1.71
C VAL A 62 -5.93 7.58 2.15
N LEU A 63 -5.80 6.89 3.28
CA LEU A 63 -6.86 6.03 3.79
C LEU A 63 -8.11 6.83 4.15
N ASP A 64 -7.94 7.99 4.79
CA ASP A 64 -9.04 8.86 5.15
C ASP A 64 -9.75 9.40 3.89
N TYR A 65 -8.98 9.82 2.90
CA TYR A 65 -9.52 10.27 1.62
C TYR A 65 -10.33 9.18 0.92
N CYS A 66 -9.77 7.98 0.83
CA CYS A 66 -10.45 6.85 0.18
C CYS A 66 -11.72 6.43 0.93
N ALA A 67 -11.70 6.50 2.26
CA ALA A 67 -12.86 6.14 3.07
C ALA A 67 -14.05 7.08 2.84
N ARG A 68 -13.80 8.30 2.40
CA ARG A 68 -14.84 9.29 2.13
C ARG A 68 -15.37 9.24 0.71
N GLN A 69 -14.72 8.48 -0.17
CA GLN A 69 -15.17 8.39 -1.55
C GLN A 69 -16.39 7.49 -1.67
N GLU A 70 -17.35 7.91 -2.49
CA GLU A 70 -18.47 7.07 -2.85
C GLU A 70 -18.08 6.25 -4.07
N HIS A 71 -18.27 4.94 -3.97
CA HIS A 71 -18.01 4.03 -5.07
C HIS A 71 -19.33 3.58 -5.68
N HIS A 72 -19.53 3.91 -6.94
CA HIS A 72 -20.68 3.50 -7.69
C HIS A 72 -20.29 2.37 -8.62
N SER A 73 -20.71 1.16 -8.29
CA SER A 73 -20.44 -0.04 -9.08
C SER A 73 -21.71 -0.85 -9.23
N LEU A 74 -21.83 -1.51 -10.38
CA LEU A 74 -22.91 -2.45 -10.61
C LEU A 74 -22.72 -3.76 -9.84
N PHE A 75 -21.51 -4.04 -9.36
CA PHE A 75 -21.17 -5.35 -8.82
C PHE A 75 -20.67 -5.33 -7.38
N SER A 76 -20.10 -4.23 -6.90
CA SER A 76 -19.45 -4.20 -5.59
C SER A 76 -19.64 -2.90 -4.82
N ASP A 77 -20.68 -2.15 -5.14
CA ASP A 77 -21.02 -0.89 -4.48
C ASP A 77 -21.34 -1.06 -2.98
N GLU A 78 -21.59 -2.28 -2.54
CA GLU A 78 -21.91 -2.59 -1.15
C GLU A 78 -20.69 -2.96 -0.32
N THR A 79 -19.50 -3.09 -0.93
CA THR A 79 -18.30 -3.43 -0.16
C THR A 79 -17.77 -2.20 0.55
N PRO A 80 -17.78 -2.18 1.89
CA PRO A 80 -17.21 -1.04 2.61
C PRO A 80 -15.71 -0.98 2.43
N PHE A 81 -15.14 0.24 2.44
CA PHE A 81 -13.71 0.45 2.21
C PHE A 81 -12.83 -0.35 3.18
N GLU A 82 -13.23 -0.48 4.41
CA GLU A 82 -12.47 -1.23 5.43
C GLU A 82 -12.26 -2.70 5.08
N GLU A 83 -13.08 -3.25 4.18
CA GLU A 83 -12.98 -4.64 3.72
C GLU A 83 -12.20 -4.78 2.40
N PHE A 84 -11.74 -3.67 1.82
CA PHE A 84 -10.92 -3.72 0.61
C PHE A 84 -9.60 -4.43 0.89
N GLU A 85 -9.13 -5.20 -0.09
CA GLU A 85 -7.78 -5.79 -0.04
C GLU A 85 -6.74 -4.74 -0.42
N VAL A 86 -5.62 -4.77 0.28
CA VAL A 86 -4.50 -3.87 0.02
C VAL A 86 -3.42 -4.60 -0.78
N PHE A 87 -3.02 -3.99 -1.89
CA PHE A 87 -1.97 -4.50 -2.77
C PHE A 87 -0.91 -3.44 -2.97
N ALA A 88 0.26 -3.87 -3.40
CA ALA A 88 1.24 -2.99 -4.00
C ALA A 88 1.27 -3.26 -5.49
N SER A 89 1.51 -2.24 -6.30
CA SER A 89 1.58 -2.39 -7.74
C SER A 89 2.80 -1.65 -8.29
N GLN A 90 3.41 -2.23 -9.32
CA GLN A 90 4.49 -1.62 -10.05
C GLN A 90 4.19 -1.71 -11.54
N LYS A 91 4.40 -0.62 -12.27
CA LYS A 91 4.21 -0.59 -13.70
C LYS A 91 5.32 -1.41 -14.38
N GLU A 92 4.94 -2.44 -15.11
CA GLU A 92 5.86 -3.26 -15.89
C GLU A 92 6.05 -2.67 -17.30
N SER A 93 4.92 -2.23 -17.91
CA SER A 93 4.89 -1.59 -19.20
C SER A 93 3.72 -0.62 -19.23
N GLU A 94 3.48 0.06 -20.37
CA GLU A 94 2.36 1.01 -20.46
C GLU A 94 1.00 0.37 -20.15
N ASP A 95 0.86 -0.91 -20.46
CA ASP A 95 -0.43 -1.61 -20.35
C ASP A 95 -0.45 -2.68 -19.26
N ALA A 96 0.65 -2.88 -18.53
CA ALA A 96 0.74 -3.96 -17.56
C ALA A 96 1.33 -3.50 -16.23
N PHE A 97 0.72 -3.99 -15.15
CA PHE A 97 1.18 -3.76 -13.79
C PHE A 97 1.42 -5.09 -13.10
N TYR A 98 2.53 -5.18 -12.38
CA TYR A 98 2.68 -6.22 -11.38
C TYR A 98 1.88 -5.85 -10.14
N THR A 99 1.17 -6.82 -9.60
CA THR A 99 0.40 -6.65 -8.37
C THR A 99 0.89 -7.64 -7.33
N ILE A 100 1.25 -7.13 -6.17
CA ILE A 100 1.72 -7.95 -5.05
C ILE A 100 0.74 -7.82 -3.89
N LYS A 101 0.32 -8.96 -3.36
CA LYS A 101 -0.54 -8.99 -2.19
C LYS A 101 0.26 -8.67 -0.94
N ILE A 102 -0.26 -7.76 -0.11
CA ILE A 102 0.31 -7.43 1.19
C ILE A 102 -0.29 -8.37 2.22
N LEU A 103 0.57 -9.07 2.95
CA LEU A 103 0.17 -10.12 3.89
C LEU A 103 -0.13 -9.58 5.29
N LYS A 104 0.71 -8.67 5.77
CA LYS A 104 0.59 -8.08 7.10
C LYS A 104 1.40 -6.80 7.17
N CYS A 105 1.22 -6.02 8.22
CA CYS A 105 1.99 -4.81 8.46
C CYS A 105 2.46 -4.72 9.91
N GLY A 106 3.50 -3.93 10.13
CA GLY A 106 4.03 -3.68 11.46
C GLY A 106 5.33 -2.90 11.42
N MET A 107 5.78 -2.47 12.59
CA MET A 107 7.04 -1.77 12.72
C MET A 107 8.20 -2.74 12.64
N GLU A 108 9.21 -2.36 11.89
CA GLU A 108 10.45 -3.11 11.73
C GLU A 108 11.64 -2.15 11.79
N ARG A 109 12.82 -2.69 12.06
CA ARG A 109 14.05 -1.92 12.05
C ARG A 109 14.93 -2.40 10.90
N VAL A 110 15.25 -1.49 9.98
CA VAL A 110 16.08 -1.78 8.81
C VAL A 110 17.25 -0.81 8.78
N ASN A 111 18.49 -1.34 8.86
CA ASN A 111 19.72 -0.54 8.88
C ASN A 111 19.66 0.59 9.92
N ASP A 112 19.23 0.25 11.14
CA ASP A 112 19.08 1.17 12.27
C ASP A 112 18.01 2.26 12.08
N VAL A 113 17.14 2.11 11.08
CA VAL A 113 16.01 3.02 10.84
C VAL A 113 14.72 2.27 11.12
N GLU A 114 13.84 2.89 11.90
CA GLU A 114 12.50 2.34 12.12
C GLU A 114 11.61 2.64 10.92
N VAL A 115 10.96 1.61 10.41
CA VAL A 115 10.08 1.70 9.25
C VAL A 115 8.75 1.01 9.54
N PHE A 116 7.71 1.44 8.86
CA PHE A 116 6.44 0.72 8.87
C PHE A 116 6.45 -0.22 7.67
N ALA A 117 6.60 -1.50 7.94
CA ALA A 117 6.78 -2.52 6.90
C ALA A 117 5.46 -3.14 6.48
N LEU A 118 5.25 -3.24 5.18
CA LEU A 118 4.17 -4.00 4.58
C LEU A 118 4.80 -5.30 4.05
N HIS A 119 4.53 -6.40 4.73
CA HIS A 119 5.16 -7.68 4.42
C HIS A 119 4.51 -8.33 3.20
N VAL A 120 5.34 -8.78 2.27
CA VAL A 120 4.92 -9.36 0.99
C VAL A 120 5.67 -10.67 0.75
N GLU A 121 5.15 -11.52 -0.16
CA GLU A 121 5.81 -12.79 -0.51
C GLU A 121 7.01 -12.58 -1.43
N GLU A 122 6.97 -11.54 -2.26
CA GLU A 122 8.06 -11.23 -3.18
C GLU A 122 8.21 -9.73 -3.32
N ILE A 123 9.40 -9.29 -3.71
CA ILE A 123 9.68 -7.89 -4.02
C ILE A 123 10.07 -7.81 -5.49
N PHE A 124 9.54 -6.79 -6.18
CA PHE A 124 9.90 -6.51 -7.56
C PHE A 124 11.38 -6.16 -7.70
N ASP A 125 11.94 -6.45 -8.87
CA ASP A 125 13.27 -6.04 -9.22
C ASP A 125 13.37 -4.50 -9.16
N THR A 126 14.25 -3.99 -8.30
CA THR A 126 14.41 -2.55 -8.10
C THR A 126 14.91 -1.84 -9.35
N ASP A 127 15.63 -2.55 -10.24
CA ASP A 127 16.12 -1.99 -11.49
C ASP A 127 14.99 -1.66 -12.47
N LYS A 128 13.80 -2.19 -12.22
CA LYS A 128 12.61 -1.96 -13.05
C LYS A 128 11.66 -0.91 -12.48
N VAL A 129 12.04 -0.23 -11.40
CA VAL A 129 11.19 0.81 -10.84
C VAL A 129 11.22 2.03 -11.75
N ASN A 130 10.06 2.44 -12.23
CA ASN A 130 9.90 3.59 -13.12
C ASN A 130 9.58 4.86 -12.35
N ASP A 131 10.05 5.95 -12.88
CA ASP A 131 9.78 7.29 -12.36
C ASP A 131 8.39 7.78 -12.75
#